data_be0df1d741e011677a79556b5d206ae7
#
_entry.id   be0df1d741e011677a79556b5d206ae7
#
_cell.length_a   1.000
_cell.length_b   1.000
_cell.length_c   1.000
_cell.angle_alpha   90.00
_cell.angle_beta   90.00
_cell.angle_gamma   90.00
#
_symmetry.space_group_name_H-M   'P 1'
#
loop_
_entity.id
_entity.type
_entity.pdbx_description
1 polymer ?
#
loop_
_entity_poly.entity_id
_entity_poly.type
_entity_poly.pdbx_seq_one_letter_code
_entity_poly.pdbx_strand_id
1 'polypeptide(L)'
;MPSSVSPIQSIDKLFRPNGKVFYGWWIVAIAALIQFIGGVLWMQSYGLYTVVLHEEFSWSMTVLSGAFALTRVESGLLGPLQGWLVDRYGPRIILTVGLVMFGIGFLLLSQTDSLLSYYLIVFVISVGVSLGGFHTLMVSIVNWFQKHRTKAVAWSQMGYSLGGLCVPVVAWGMEWDDWRTVAMISGGMIVLLGIPAVQWIRHRPEEKGEQVDGIVQKEEEQTKVKDAGASFTWRDAVRTPAFWLISAGHGIALLSVSSVIVHMVPHLTKGVGLGLTEASLIFSLVSIFQLIGLGICLLYTSPSPRDRG
;
A
#
# COMPACT_ATOMS: atom_id res chain seq x y z
N MET A 1 23.05 37.69 4.45
CA MET A 1 22.56 36.93 3.28
C MET A 1 22.40 35.49 3.71
N PRO A 2 21.22 34.90 3.72
CA PRO A 2 21.08 33.47 4.04
C PRO A 2 21.68 32.67 2.88
N SER A 3 22.67 31.86 3.15
CA SER A 3 23.30 30.95 2.19
C SER A 3 22.24 30.03 1.59
N SER A 4 22.02 30.13 0.29
CA SER A 4 21.16 29.23 -0.48
C SER A 4 21.76 27.82 -0.39
N VAL A 5 21.23 26.99 0.49
CA VAL A 5 21.57 25.55 0.56
C VAL A 5 21.18 24.94 -0.78
N SER A 6 22.12 24.35 -1.51
CA SER A 6 21.82 23.72 -2.79
C SER A 6 20.80 22.60 -2.60
N PRO A 7 19.92 22.33 -3.58
CA PRO A 7 18.94 21.25 -3.49
C PRO A 7 19.57 19.89 -3.14
N ILE A 8 20.78 19.62 -3.64
CA ILE A 8 21.55 18.39 -3.38
C ILE A 8 21.94 18.27 -1.91
N GLN A 9 22.39 19.37 -1.28
CA GLN A 9 22.73 19.39 0.16
C GLN A 9 21.52 19.21 1.06
N SER A 10 20.34 19.68 0.63
CA SER A 10 19.09 19.46 1.37
C SER A 10 18.62 18.02 1.29
N ILE A 11 18.84 17.33 0.17
CA ILE A 11 18.55 15.92 -0.02
C ILE A 11 19.51 15.05 0.81
N ASP A 12 20.82 15.33 0.76
CA ASP A 12 21.81 14.57 1.54
C ASP A 12 21.55 14.67 3.06
N LYS A 13 21.22 15.84 3.56
CA LYS A 13 20.81 16.02 4.96
C LYS A 13 19.51 15.29 5.34
N LEU A 14 18.60 15.10 4.40
CA LEU A 14 17.37 14.33 4.60
C LEU A 14 17.67 12.84 4.82
N PHE A 15 18.58 12.28 4.02
CA PHE A 15 18.95 10.86 4.10
C PHE A 15 20.01 10.58 5.17
N ARG A 16 20.88 11.54 5.46
CA ARG A 16 22.04 11.42 6.35
C ARG A 16 22.11 12.54 7.38
N PRO A 17 21.12 12.65 8.29
CA PRO A 17 21.09 13.74 9.26
C PRO A 17 22.33 13.78 10.16
N ASN A 18 22.93 12.62 10.48
CA ASN A 18 24.11 12.44 11.33
C ASN A 18 25.31 11.85 10.55
N GLY A 19 25.41 12.09 9.24
CA GLY A 19 26.46 11.54 8.36
C GLY A 19 26.31 10.05 8.03
N LYS A 20 25.43 9.30 8.70
CA LYS A 20 25.03 7.93 8.38
C LYS A 20 23.61 7.92 7.82
N VAL A 21 23.33 6.96 6.92
CA VAL A 21 21.97 6.79 6.38
C VAL A 21 21.03 6.44 7.53
N PHE A 22 20.01 7.27 7.73
CA PHE A 22 18.99 7.05 8.76
C PHE A 22 18.19 5.77 8.45
N TYR A 23 18.10 4.89 9.44
CA TYR A 23 17.48 3.56 9.24
C TYR A 23 16.01 3.64 8.83
N GLY A 24 15.30 4.70 9.20
CA GLY A 24 13.92 4.93 8.77
C GLY A 24 13.75 4.89 7.25
N TRP A 25 14.74 5.30 6.46
CA TRP A 25 14.67 5.23 4.98
C TRP A 25 14.74 3.80 4.44
N TRP A 26 15.42 2.88 5.14
CA TRP A 26 15.36 1.46 4.82
C TRP A 26 13.97 0.90 5.05
N ILE A 27 13.29 1.32 6.12
CA ILE A 27 11.89 0.94 6.37
C ILE A 27 10.98 1.44 5.24
N VAL A 28 11.19 2.68 4.78
CA VAL A 28 10.45 3.24 3.63
C VAL A 28 10.70 2.44 2.35
N ALA A 29 11.95 2.06 2.08
CA ALA A 29 12.29 1.25 0.90
C ALA A 29 11.64 -0.14 0.96
N ILE A 30 11.65 -0.78 2.13
CA ILE A 30 10.97 -2.07 2.35
C ILE A 30 9.45 -1.91 2.19
N ALA A 31 8.88 -0.85 2.75
CA ALA A 31 7.46 -0.54 2.59
C ALA A 31 7.10 -0.34 1.11
N ALA A 32 7.92 0.38 0.34
CA ALA A 32 7.74 0.55 -1.10
C ALA A 32 7.81 -0.79 -1.85
N LEU A 33 8.74 -1.69 -1.49
CA LEU A 33 8.83 -3.03 -2.08
C LEU A 33 7.58 -3.87 -1.80
N ILE A 34 7.09 -3.88 -0.56
CA ILE A 34 5.87 -4.63 -0.20
C ILE A 34 4.65 -4.05 -0.91
N GLN A 35 4.54 -2.72 -0.98
CA GLN A 35 3.50 -2.02 -1.72
C GLN A 35 3.58 -2.33 -3.23
N PHE A 36 4.78 -2.42 -3.80
CA PHE A 36 5.01 -2.83 -5.18
C PHE A 36 4.48 -4.25 -5.41
N ILE A 37 4.87 -5.22 -4.58
CA ILE A 37 4.44 -6.62 -4.68
C ILE A 37 2.91 -6.71 -4.58
N GLY A 38 2.30 -6.09 -3.56
CA GLY A 38 0.85 -6.08 -3.37
C GLY A 38 0.10 -5.37 -4.50
N GLY A 39 0.70 -4.29 -5.04
CA GLY A 39 0.16 -3.53 -6.17
C GLY A 39 0.16 -4.36 -7.45
N VAL A 40 1.33 -4.86 -7.88
CA VAL A 40 1.46 -5.57 -9.16
C VAL A 40 0.75 -6.91 -9.16
N LEU A 41 0.82 -7.69 -8.07
CA LEU A 41 0.30 -9.06 -8.08
C LEU A 41 -1.19 -9.15 -7.77
N TRP A 42 -1.74 -8.21 -7.00
CA TRP A 42 -3.13 -8.28 -6.57
C TRP A 42 -3.95 -7.06 -6.93
N MET A 43 -3.70 -5.92 -6.27
CA MET A 43 -4.63 -4.80 -6.30
C MET A 43 -4.85 -4.24 -7.70
N GLN A 44 -3.79 -4.03 -8.47
CA GLN A 44 -3.87 -3.44 -9.81
C GLN A 44 -4.04 -4.51 -10.90
N SER A 45 -3.73 -5.77 -10.63
CA SER A 45 -3.97 -6.90 -11.53
C SER A 45 -5.32 -7.57 -11.32
N TYR A 46 -6.15 -7.09 -10.39
CA TYR A 46 -7.45 -7.72 -10.11
C TYR A 46 -8.35 -7.80 -11.36
N GLY A 47 -8.34 -6.75 -12.19
CA GLY A 47 -9.08 -6.72 -13.44
C GLY A 47 -8.64 -7.80 -14.44
N LEU A 48 -7.35 -8.19 -14.45
CA LEU A 48 -6.85 -9.29 -15.29
C LEU A 48 -7.46 -10.63 -14.82
N TYR A 49 -7.41 -10.91 -13.51
CA TYR A 49 -8.00 -12.13 -12.95
C TYR A 49 -9.51 -12.22 -13.23
N THR A 50 -10.24 -11.09 -13.21
CA THR A 50 -11.67 -11.11 -13.54
C THR A 50 -11.93 -11.51 -14.99
N VAL A 51 -11.07 -11.12 -15.94
CA VAL A 51 -11.20 -11.50 -17.35
C VAL A 51 -10.95 -12.99 -17.53
N VAL A 52 -9.82 -13.50 -17.05
CA VAL A 52 -9.44 -14.92 -17.24
C VAL A 52 -10.41 -15.89 -16.53
N LEU A 53 -10.86 -15.53 -15.31
CA LEU A 53 -11.85 -16.34 -14.58
C LEU A 53 -13.24 -16.31 -15.25
N HIS A 54 -13.62 -15.18 -15.82
CA HIS A 54 -14.85 -15.10 -16.62
C HIS A 54 -14.78 -16.00 -17.86
N GLU A 55 -13.65 -16.01 -18.54
CA GLU A 55 -13.44 -16.84 -19.74
C GLU A 55 -13.46 -18.34 -19.42
N GLU A 56 -12.79 -18.74 -18.35
CA GLU A 56 -12.67 -20.16 -18.01
C GLU A 56 -13.94 -20.73 -17.37
N PHE A 57 -14.51 -20.01 -16.39
CA PHE A 57 -15.64 -20.52 -15.60
C PHE A 57 -17.00 -19.95 -16.00
N SER A 58 -17.05 -19.01 -16.95
CA SER A 58 -18.28 -18.29 -17.36
C SER A 58 -18.98 -17.59 -16.17
N TRP A 59 -18.26 -17.26 -15.09
CA TRP A 59 -18.83 -16.50 -13.98
C TRP A 59 -19.08 -15.06 -14.39
N SER A 60 -20.23 -14.50 -13.98
CA SER A 60 -20.58 -13.13 -14.36
C SER A 60 -19.60 -12.11 -13.75
N MET A 61 -19.38 -11.01 -14.48
CA MET A 61 -18.55 -9.90 -13.98
C MET A 61 -19.07 -9.32 -12.66
N THR A 62 -20.40 -9.35 -12.45
CA THR A 62 -21.02 -8.93 -11.18
C THR A 62 -20.58 -9.80 -10.01
N VAL A 63 -20.52 -11.12 -10.19
CA VAL A 63 -20.09 -12.07 -9.17
C VAL A 63 -18.61 -11.89 -8.86
N LEU A 64 -17.77 -11.74 -9.89
CA LEU A 64 -16.33 -11.51 -9.71
C LEU A 64 -16.05 -10.15 -9.02
N SER A 65 -16.76 -9.09 -9.41
CA SER A 65 -16.66 -7.79 -8.74
C SER A 65 -17.17 -7.83 -7.29
N GLY A 66 -18.16 -8.68 -7.00
CA GLY A 66 -18.66 -8.92 -5.65
C GLY A 66 -17.60 -9.44 -4.69
N ALA A 67 -16.71 -10.32 -5.17
CA ALA A 67 -15.57 -10.79 -4.39
C ALA A 67 -14.61 -9.63 -4.04
N PHE A 68 -14.36 -8.69 -4.96
CA PHE A 68 -13.60 -7.48 -4.66
C PHE A 68 -14.29 -6.58 -3.63
N ALA A 69 -15.60 -6.41 -3.74
CA ALA A 69 -16.36 -5.65 -2.75
C ALA A 69 -16.25 -6.27 -1.35
N LEU A 70 -16.23 -7.62 -1.24
CA LEU A 70 -16.00 -8.32 0.02
C LEU A 70 -14.65 -7.92 0.66
N THR A 71 -13.59 -7.73 -0.13
CA THR A 71 -12.28 -7.28 0.39
C THR A 71 -12.35 -5.90 1.04
N ARG A 72 -13.22 -5.01 0.54
CA ARG A 72 -13.41 -3.67 1.10
C ARG A 72 -14.19 -3.71 2.42
N VAL A 73 -15.21 -4.56 2.48
CA VAL A 73 -15.97 -4.79 3.73
C VAL A 73 -15.06 -5.40 4.79
N GLU A 74 -14.27 -6.42 4.43
CA GLU A 74 -13.29 -7.05 5.31
C GLU A 74 -12.32 -6.01 5.89
N SER A 75 -11.67 -5.21 5.04
CA SER A 75 -10.71 -4.19 5.47
C SER A 75 -11.33 -3.15 6.41
N GLY A 76 -12.59 -2.77 6.17
CA GLY A 76 -13.33 -1.86 7.05
C GLY A 76 -13.61 -2.45 8.43
N LEU A 77 -14.00 -3.72 8.49
CA LEU A 77 -14.32 -4.40 9.74
C LEU A 77 -13.07 -4.79 10.54
N LEU A 78 -12.03 -5.26 9.86
CA LEU A 78 -10.79 -5.70 10.52
C LEU A 78 -9.84 -4.56 10.90
N GLY A 79 -10.04 -3.35 10.39
CA GLY A 79 -9.17 -2.20 10.67
C GLY A 79 -8.88 -1.98 12.17
N PRO A 80 -9.90 -1.88 13.05
CA PRO A 80 -9.68 -1.73 14.49
C PRO A 80 -8.94 -2.92 15.13
N LEU A 81 -9.27 -4.15 14.71
CA LEU A 81 -8.58 -5.37 15.17
C LEU A 81 -7.12 -5.39 14.72
N GLN A 82 -6.86 -5.00 13.49
CA GLN A 82 -5.51 -4.90 12.93
C GLN A 82 -4.67 -3.89 13.71
N GLY A 83 -5.21 -2.70 14.01
CA GLY A 83 -4.53 -1.71 14.84
C GLY A 83 -4.14 -2.29 16.19
N TRP A 84 -5.08 -2.94 16.88
CA TRP A 84 -4.80 -3.60 18.17
C TRP A 84 -3.73 -4.71 18.06
N LEU A 85 -3.78 -5.53 17.02
CA LEU A 85 -2.78 -6.58 16.78
C LEU A 85 -1.38 -5.98 16.56
N VAL A 86 -1.27 -4.92 15.77
CA VAL A 86 0.00 -4.23 15.49
C VAL A 86 0.57 -3.60 16.76
N ASP A 87 -0.28 -2.97 17.58
CA ASP A 87 0.15 -2.37 18.85
C ASP A 87 0.65 -3.42 19.84
N ARG A 88 0.00 -4.60 19.87
CA ARG A 88 0.32 -5.66 20.83
C ARG A 88 1.52 -6.51 20.40
N TYR A 89 1.62 -6.91 19.14
CA TYR A 89 2.61 -7.87 18.64
C TYR A 89 3.72 -7.21 17.82
N GLY A 90 3.54 -5.94 17.48
CA GLY A 90 4.45 -5.19 16.62
C GLY A 90 4.24 -5.46 15.12
N PRO A 91 4.64 -4.49 14.27
CA PRO A 91 4.37 -4.53 12.84
C PRO A 91 5.07 -5.69 12.13
N ARG A 92 6.27 -6.07 12.56
CA ARG A 92 7.06 -7.14 11.92
C ARG A 92 6.33 -8.50 11.91
N ILE A 93 5.74 -8.89 13.05
CA ILE A 93 5.04 -10.18 13.18
C ILE A 93 3.77 -10.14 12.32
N ILE A 94 3.01 -9.06 12.42
CA ILE A 94 1.73 -8.91 11.69
C ILE A 94 1.97 -8.89 10.18
N LEU A 95 2.99 -8.15 9.70
CA LEU A 95 3.40 -8.15 8.30
C LEU A 95 3.81 -9.55 7.83
N THR A 96 4.59 -10.29 8.64
CA THR A 96 5.01 -11.65 8.28
C THR A 96 3.80 -12.58 8.14
N VAL A 97 2.89 -12.58 9.11
CA VAL A 97 1.65 -13.37 9.05
C VAL A 97 0.81 -12.98 7.84
N GLY A 98 0.64 -11.67 7.59
CA GLY A 98 -0.09 -11.17 6.44
C GLY A 98 0.51 -11.63 5.11
N LEU A 99 1.83 -11.55 4.94
CA LEU A 99 2.50 -11.98 3.72
C LEU A 99 2.46 -13.50 3.51
N VAL A 100 2.54 -14.27 4.58
CA VAL A 100 2.33 -15.74 4.51
C VAL A 100 0.92 -16.05 4.04
N MET A 101 -0.10 -15.44 4.64
CA MET A 101 -1.50 -15.62 4.23
C MET A 101 -1.72 -15.17 2.77
N PHE A 102 -1.12 -14.06 2.38
CA PHE A 102 -1.20 -13.53 1.01
C PHE A 102 -0.58 -14.51 0.00
N GLY A 103 0.63 -15.03 0.27
CA GLY A 103 1.30 -16.01 -0.59
C GLY A 103 0.54 -17.34 -0.67
N ILE A 104 0.09 -17.87 0.47
CA ILE A 104 -0.74 -19.09 0.50
C ILE A 104 -2.04 -18.88 -0.26
N GLY A 105 -2.68 -17.70 -0.10
CA GLY A 105 -3.89 -17.35 -0.84
C GLY A 105 -3.69 -17.41 -2.35
N PHE A 106 -2.54 -16.96 -2.86
CA PHE A 106 -2.21 -17.06 -4.28
C PHE A 106 -1.95 -18.49 -4.74
N LEU A 107 -1.28 -19.30 -3.92
CA LEU A 107 -1.10 -20.72 -4.21
C LEU A 107 -2.44 -21.47 -4.25
N LEU A 108 -3.37 -21.13 -3.36
CA LEU A 108 -4.73 -21.68 -3.39
C LEU A 108 -5.54 -21.13 -4.58
N LEU A 109 -5.34 -19.86 -4.97
CA LEU A 109 -6.01 -19.27 -6.13
C LEU A 109 -5.71 -20.05 -7.40
N SER A 110 -4.47 -20.54 -7.56
CA SER A 110 -4.09 -21.37 -8.72
C SER A 110 -4.84 -22.71 -8.79
N GLN A 111 -5.48 -23.14 -7.70
CA GLN A 111 -6.21 -24.41 -7.59
C GLN A 111 -7.74 -24.19 -7.51
N THR A 112 -8.19 -23.00 -7.85
CA THR A 112 -9.62 -22.66 -7.78
C THR A 112 -10.43 -23.39 -8.87
N ASP A 113 -11.48 -24.11 -8.47
CA ASP A 113 -12.38 -24.85 -9.36
C ASP A 113 -13.85 -24.48 -9.15
N SER A 114 -14.19 -23.79 -8.08
CA SER A 114 -15.57 -23.43 -7.75
C SER A 114 -15.71 -22.00 -7.26
N LEU A 115 -16.91 -21.45 -7.43
CA LEU A 115 -17.21 -20.09 -6.99
C LEU A 115 -17.06 -19.91 -5.47
N LEU A 116 -17.44 -20.92 -4.68
CA LEU A 116 -17.29 -20.86 -3.23
C LEU A 116 -15.82 -20.85 -2.83
N SER A 117 -14.98 -21.72 -3.45
CA SER A 117 -13.54 -21.72 -3.19
C SER A 117 -12.91 -20.38 -3.57
N TYR A 118 -13.30 -19.79 -4.70
CA TYR A 118 -12.85 -18.47 -5.12
C TYR A 118 -13.12 -17.40 -4.05
N TYR A 119 -14.35 -17.28 -3.55
CA TYR A 119 -14.69 -16.30 -2.52
C TYR A 119 -13.92 -16.50 -1.21
N LEU A 120 -13.76 -17.75 -0.78
CA LEU A 120 -12.98 -18.08 0.43
C LEU A 120 -11.49 -17.73 0.25
N ILE A 121 -10.93 -18.03 -0.92
CA ILE A 121 -9.53 -17.74 -1.24
C ILE A 121 -9.31 -16.22 -1.35
N VAL A 122 -10.21 -15.50 -2.02
CA VAL A 122 -10.16 -14.02 -2.09
C VAL A 122 -10.24 -13.41 -0.70
N PHE A 123 -11.06 -13.97 0.19
CA PHE A 123 -11.12 -13.53 1.59
C PHE A 123 -9.78 -13.76 2.31
N VAL A 124 -9.13 -14.91 2.15
CA VAL A 124 -7.79 -15.18 2.72
C VAL A 124 -6.75 -14.22 2.17
N ILE A 125 -6.75 -13.99 0.85
CA ILE A 125 -5.87 -13.01 0.20
C ILE A 125 -6.11 -11.61 0.78
N SER A 126 -7.37 -11.21 0.95
CA SER A 126 -7.75 -9.91 1.49
C SER A 126 -7.21 -9.71 2.90
N VAL A 127 -7.44 -10.66 3.80
CA VAL A 127 -6.90 -10.62 5.17
C VAL A 127 -5.37 -10.55 5.14
N GLY A 128 -4.74 -11.34 4.27
CA GLY A 128 -3.29 -11.33 4.07
C GLY A 128 -2.78 -9.95 3.63
N VAL A 129 -3.42 -9.33 2.66
CA VAL A 129 -3.09 -7.98 2.16
C VAL A 129 -3.38 -6.90 3.20
N SER A 130 -4.48 -7.02 3.94
CA SER A 130 -4.81 -6.08 5.02
C SER A 130 -3.72 -6.10 6.11
N LEU A 131 -3.36 -7.27 6.62
CA LEU A 131 -2.34 -7.42 7.66
C LEU A 131 -0.92 -7.12 7.14
N GLY A 132 -0.61 -7.62 5.93
CA GLY A 132 0.72 -7.51 5.30
C GLY A 132 0.96 -6.23 4.50
N GLY A 133 0.01 -5.30 4.44
CA GLY A 133 0.03 -4.17 3.52
C GLY A 133 0.11 -2.80 4.18
N PHE A 134 -0.55 -1.85 3.51
CA PHE A 134 -0.43 -0.41 3.76
C PHE A 134 -0.62 0.01 5.21
N HIS A 135 -1.67 -0.46 5.88
CA HIS A 135 -1.98 0.01 7.24
C HIS A 135 -0.88 -0.32 8.25
N THR A 136 -0.39 -1.56 8.23
CA THR A 136 0.68 -2.02 9.13
C THR A 136 2.02 -1.33 8.82
N LEU A 137 2.32 -1.13 7.52
CA LEU A 137 3.50 -0.38 7.07
C LEU A 137 3.45 1.08 7.50
N MET A 138 2.25 1.69 7.44
CA MET A 138 2.03 3.08 7.86
C MET A 138 2.34 3.28 9.35
N VAL A 139 1.92 2.34 10.21
CA VAL A 139 2.27 2.42 11.65
C VAL A 139 3.79 2.44 11.84
N SER A 140 4.53 1.59 11.10
CA SER A 140 5.99 1.59 11.16
C SER A 140 6.57 2.94 10.72
N ILE A 141 6.13 3.49 9.59
CA ILE A 141 6.62 4.77 9.06
C ILE A 141 6.32 5.91 10.03
N VAL A 142 5.11 5.96 10.60
CA VAL A 142 4.69 7.02 11.54
C VAL A 142 5.53 7.01 12.82
N ASN A 143 5.95 5.85 13.28
CA ASN A 143 6.81 5.73 14.47
C ASN A 143 8.26 6.22 14.23
N TRP A 144 8.74 6.13 12.99
CA TRP A 144 10.11 6.53 12.63
C TRP A 144 10.20 7.99 12.17
N PHE A 145 9.10 8.56 11.64
CA PHE A 145 9.11 9.90 11.06
C PHE A 145 8.02 10.79 11.69
N GLN A 146 8.41 11.97 12.12
CA GLN A 146 7.53 13.03 12.59
C GLN A 146 7.55 14.21 11.62
N LYS A 147 8.68 14.84 11.43
CA LYS A 147 8.89 16.00 10.56
C LYS A 147 8.80 15.62 9.07
N HIS A 148 9.35 14.47 8.71
CA HIS A 148 9.42 14.00 7.32
C HIS A 148 8.37 12.94 6.98
N ARG A 149 7.34 12.76 7.83
CA ARG A 149 6.28 11.75 7.68
C ARG A 149 5.64 11.73 6.31
N THR A 150 5.20 12.90 5.81
CA THR A 150 4.53 13.01 4.50
C THR A 150 5.43 12.54 3.36
N LYS A 151 6.72 12.89 3.41
CA LYS A 151 7.69 12.44 2.41
C LYS A 151 7.89 10.93 2.47
N ALA A 152 8.07 10.38 3.68
CA ALA A 152 8.25 8.95 3.89
C ALA A 152 7.06 8.13 3.39
N VAL A 153 5.84 8.59 3.68
CA VAL A 153 4.60 7.98 3.18
C VAL A 153 4.52 8.06 1.66
N ALA A 154 4.77 9.21 1.06
CA ALA A 154 4.71 9.37 -0.39
C ALA A 154 5.74 8.46 -1.10
N TRP A 155 6.97 8.37 -0.59
CA TRP A 155 7.99 7.47 -1.12
C TRP A 155 7.55 6.00 -1.01
N SER A 156 6.94 5.58 0.09
CA SER A 156 6.43 4.20 0.22
C SER A 156 5.30 3.92 -0.78
N GLN A 157 4.42 4.89 -1.04
CA GLN A 157 3.32 4.77 -2.00
C GLN A 157 3.79 4.75 -3.48
N MET A 158 4.97 5.28 -3.78
CA MET A 158 5.57 5.13 -5.12
C MET A 158 5.73 3.65 -5.50
N GLY A 159 6.02 2.78 -4.51
CA GLY A 159 6.07 1.34 -4.76
C GLY A 159 4.77 0.80 -5.35
N TYR A 160 3.63 1.17 -4.78
CA TYR A 160 2.31 0.76 -5.29
C TYR A 160 2.08 1.22 -6.74
N SER A 161 2.40 2.48 -7.04
CA SER A 161 2.24 3.03 -8.41
C SER A 161 3.21 2.38 -9.41
N LEU A 162 4.45 2.09 -8.99
CA LEU A 162 5.41 1.34 -9.81
C LEU A 162 4.91 -0.09 -10.08
N GLY A 163 4.23 -0.72 -9.11
CA GLY A 163 3.57 -2.00 -9.31
C GLY A 163 2.58 -1.98 -10.46
N GLY A 164 1.80 -0.92 -10.58
CA GLY A 164 0.84 -0.77 -11.68
C GLY A 164 1.47 -0.64 -13.07
N LEU A 165 2.69 -0.09 -13.16
CA LEU A 165 3.44 -0.08 -14.43
C LEU A 165 3.88 -1.49 -14.85
N CYS A 166 3.98 -2.42 -13.93
CA CYS A 166 4.38 -3.79 -14.19
C CYS A 166 3.18 -4.75 -14.43
N VAL A 167 1.94 -4.27 -14.33
CA VAL A 167 0.74 -5.08 -14.62
C VAL A 167 0.76 -5.71 -16.03
N PRO A 168 1.26 -5.04 -17.10
CA PRO A 168 1.38 -5.67 -18.41
C PRO A 168 2.28 -6.92 -18.44
N VAL A 169 3.26 -7.02 -17.54
CA VAL A 169 4.11 -8.22 -17.42
C VAL A 169 3.28 -9.41 -16.88
N VAL A 170 2.38 -9.13 -15.93
CA VAL A 170 1.45 -10.16 -15.40
C VAL A 170 0.47 -10.60 -16.47
N ALA A 171 -0.09 -9.64 -17.24
CA ALA A 171 -0.98 -9.93 -18.34
C ALA A 171 -0.32 -10.78 -19.42
N TRP A 172 0.89 -10.39 -19.83
CA TRP A 172 1.68 -11.14 -20.80
C TRP A 172 1.99 -12.57 -20.32
N GLY A 173 2.31 -12.73 -19.02
CA GLY A 173 2.50 -14.06 -18.43
C GLY A 173 1.24 -14.92 -18.48
N MET A 174 0.05 -14.34 -18.29
CA MET A 174 -1.24 -15.03 -18.37
C MET A 174 -1.59 -15.43 -19.80
N GLU A 175 -1.21 -14.63 -20.82
CA GLU A 175 -1.40 -14.96 -22.23
C GLU A 175 -0.40 -16.00 -22.76
N TRP A 176 0.86 -16.01 -22.19
CA TRP A 176 1.90 -16.92 -22.63
C TRP A 176 1.67 -18.37 -22.17
N ASP A 177 1.26 -18.57 -20.91
CA ASP A 177 1.13 -19.90 -20.29
C ASP A 177 -0.31 -20.07 -19.78
N ASP A 178 -0.52 -19.91 -18.49
CA ASP A 178 -1.82 -20.03 -17.84
C ASP A 178 -1.84 -19.07 -16.63
N TRP A 179 -2.99 -18.46 -16.35
CA TRP A 179 -3.19 -17.62 -15.18
C TRP A 179 -2.93 -18.37 -13.86
N ARG A 180 -3.13 -19.69 -13.82
CA ARG A 180 -2.82 -20.52 -12.65
C ARG A 180 -1.33 -20.56 -12.36
N THR A 181 -0.51 -20.73 -13.39
CA THR A 181 0.97 -20.68 -13.28
C THR A 181 1.42 -19.30 -12.79
N VAL A 182 0.84 -18.23 -13.32
CA VAL A 182 1.14 -16.87 -12.89
C VAL A 182 0.74 -16.66 -11.43
N ALA A 183 -0.42 -17.16 -10.99
CA ALA A 183 -0.84 -17.10 -9.59
C ALA A 183 0.13 -17.89 -8.67
N MET A 184 0.56 -19.08 -9.08
CA MET A 184 1.51 -19.89 -8.32
C MET A 184 2.87 -19.18 -8.18
N ILE A 185 3.42 -18.66 -9.27
CA ILE A 185 4.67 -17.88 -9.26
C ILE A 185 4.52 -16.64 -8.37
N SER A 186 3.39 -15.94 -8.46
CA SER A 186 3.08 -14.77 -7.63
C SER A 186 3.07 -15.13 -6.14
N GLY A 187 2.44 -16.23 -5.75
CA GLY A 187 2.46 -16.73 -4.37
C GLY A 187 3.89 -17.00 -3.88
N GLY A 188 4.72 -17.65 -4.71
CA GLY A 188 6.13 -17.88 -4.43
C GLY A 188 6.91 -16.58 -4.26
N MET A 189 6.73 -15.61 -5.16
CA MET A 189 7.39 -14.30 -5.09
C MET A 189 7.02 -13.52 -3.83
N ILE A 190 5.75 -13.52 -3.42
CA ILE A 190 5.29 -12.86 -2.19
C ILE A 190 6.05 -13.43 -0.98
N VAL A 191 6.15 -14.74 -0.88
CA VAL A 191 6.84 -15.40 0.24
C VAL A 191 8.34 -15.17 0.19
N LEU A 192 8.98 -15.41 -0.97
CA LEU A 192 10.44 -15.37 -1.13
C LEU A 192 11.02 -13.95 -1.05
N LEU A 193 10.30 -12.93 -1.51
CA LEU A 193 10.76 -11.55 -1.47
C LEU A 193 10.20 -10.79 -0.26
N GLY A 194 8.92 -10.98 0.05
CA GLY A 194 8.24 -10.22 1.08
C GLY A 194 8.68 -10.62 2.49
N ILE A 195 8.76 -11.91 2.81
CA ILE A 195 9.12 -12.36 4.16
C ILE A 195 10.54 -11.94 4.55
N PRO A 196 11.60 -12.15 3.74
CA PRO A 196 12.92 -11.66 4.09
C PRO A 196 12.99 -10.14 4.24
N ALA A 197 12.30 -9.40 3.37
CA ALA A 197 12.26 -7.94 3.44
C ALA A 197 11.68 -7.44 4.78
N VAL A 198 10.56 -8.02 5.23
CA VAL A 198 9.91 -7.65 6.50
C VAL A 198 10.79 -7.92 7.72
N GLN A 199 11.74 -8.88 7.66
CA GLN A 199 12.62 -9.15 8.79
C GLN A 199 13.50 -7.94 9.18
N TRP A 200 13.69 -6.98 8.28
CA TRP A 200 14.42 -5.74 8.52
C TRP A 200 13.55 -4.63 9.10
N ILE A 201 12.22 -4.77 9.14
CA ILE A 201 11.34 -3.79 9.77
C ILE A 201 11.52 -3.81 11.28
N ARG A 202 11.64 -2.61 11.87
CA ARG A 202 11.72 -2.37 13.31
C ARG A 202 10.55 -1.51 13.74
N HIS A 203 10.05 -1.79 14.93
CA HIS A 203 8.87 -1.09 15.44
C HIS A 203 9.18 0.36 15.81
N ARG A 204 10.34 0.58 16.45
CA ARG A 204 10.74 1.90 16.95
C ARG A 204 12.20 2.22 16.65
N PRO A 205 12.56 3.53 16.52
CA PRO A 205 13.94 3.97 16.32
C PRO A 205 14.89 3.54 17.43
N GLU A 206 14.41 3.49 18.67
CA GLU A 206 15.20 3.15 19.86
C GLU A 206 15.80 1.74 19.76
N GLU A 207 15.16 0.81 19.04
CA GLU A 207 15.69 -0.54 18.81
C GLU A 207 17.02 -0.53 18.03
N LYS A 208 17.33 0.57 17.35
CA LYS A 208 18.58 0.79 16.60
C LYS A 208 19.47 1.86 17.22
N GLY A 209 19.08 2.38 18.39
CA GLY A 209 19.79 3.49 19.05
C GLY A 209 19.66 4.81 18.27
N GLU A 210 18.63 4.93 17.42
CA GLU A 210 18.33 6.14 16.69
C GLU A 210 17.14 6.88 17.33
N GLN A 211 16.97 8.14 17.00
CA GLN A 211 15.82 8.95 17.40
C GLN A 211 14.91 9.20 16.20
N VAL A 212 13.69 9.63 16.47
CA VAL A 212 12.71 9.98 15.43
C VAL A 212 13.32 11.02 14.48
N ASP A 213 13.12 10.84 13.19
CA ASP A 213 13.75 11.62 12.11
C ASP A 213 15.30 11.62 12.11
N GLY A 214 15.96 10.78 12.91
CA GLY A 214 17.42 10.74 13.07
C GLY A 214 18.00 12.00 13.70
N ILE A 215 17.19 12.86 14.31
CA ILE A 215 17.62 14.16 14.88
C ILE A 215 17.53 14.08 16.39
N VAL A 216 18.63 14.44 17.08
CA VAL A 216 18.65 14.59 18.55
C VAL A 216 17.76 15.77 18.93
N GLN A 217 16.55 15.48 19.38
CA GLN A 217 15.64 16.51 19.91
C GLN A 217 16.08 16.90 21.30
N LYS A 218 16.14 18.20 21.59
CA LYS A 218 16.33 18.70 22.96
C LYS A 218 15.08 18.34 23.79
N GLU A 219 15.28 17.90 25.03
CA GLU A 219 14.22 17.44 25.95
C GLU A 219 13.06 18.43 26.12
N GLU A 220 13.30 19.72 25.95
CA GLU A 220 12.28 20.79 26.04
C GLU A 220 11.20 20.75 24.93
N GLU A 221 11.53 20.22 23.73
CA GLU A 221 10.54 20.09 22.65
C GLU A 221 9.66 18.85 22.83
N GLN A 222 10.17 17.80 23.44
CA GLN A 222 9.39 16.56 23.69
C GLN A 222 8.25 16.78 24.68
N THR A 223 8.43 17.65 25.67
CA THR A 223 7.42 17.96 26.68
C THR A 223 6.26 18.76 26.06
N LYS A 224 6.56 19.73 25.20
CA LYS A 224 5.53 20.54 24.52
C LYS A 224 4.65 19.74 23.55
N VAL A 225 5.20 18.70 22.90
CA VAL A 225 4.43 17.85 21.97
C VAL A 225 3.52 16.88 22.74
N LYS A 226 3.91 16.42 23.93
CA LYS A 226 3.05 15.59 24.78
C LYS A 226 1.87 16.37 25.38
N ASP A 227 2.08 17.63 25.74
CA ASP A 227 1.03 18.46 26.35
C ASP A 227 0.05 19.05 25.33
N ALA A 228 0.42 19.14 24.04
CA ALA A 228 -0.47 19.64 22.97
C ALA A 228 -1.44 18.58 22.43
N GLY A 229 -1.29 17.32 22.79
CA GLY A 229 -2.18 16.23 22.42
C GLY A 229 -3.38 16.15 23.35
N ALA A 230 -4.39 17.01 23.15
CA ALA A 230 -5.73 16.72 23.68
C ALA A 230 -6.10 15.32 23.21
N SER A 231 -6.34 14.39 24.14
CA SER A 231 -6.74 13.02 23.85
C SER A 231 -8.13 13.01 23.21
N PHE A 232 -8.15 13.16 21.89
CA PHE A 232 -9.38 13.15 21.11
C PHE A 232 -9.85 11.69 21.03
N THR A 233 -10.95 11.38 21.67
CA THR A 233 -11.51 10.03 21.65
C THR A 233 -12.25 9.76 20.32
N TRP A 234 -12.39 8.50 19.95
CA TRP A 234 -13.19 8.14 18.77
C TRP A 234 -14.63 8.63 18.86
N ARG A 235 -15.20 8.72 20.09
CA ARG A 235 -16.55 9.24 20.34
C ARG A 235 -16.66 10.73 20.04
N ASP A 236 -15.61 11.49 20.34
CA ASP A 236 -15.57 12.92 20.05
C ASP A 236 -15.44 13.14 18.53
N ALA A 237 -14.62 12.32 17.84
CA ALA A 237 -14.45 12.36 16.41
C ALA A 237 -15.77 12.16 15.67
N VAL A 238 -16.53 11.10 15.99
CA VAL A 238 -17.80 10.75 15.33
C VAL A 238 -18.87 11.85 15.51
N ARG A 239 -18.76 12.68 16.55
CA ARG A 239 -19.68 13.80 16.79
C ARG A 239 -19.37 15.04 15.95
N THR A 240 -18.22 15.08 15.28
CA THR A 240 -17.85 16.24 14.46
C THR A 240 -18.34 16.10 13.02
N PRO A 241 -18.92 17.15 12.41
CA PRO A 241 -19.26 17.13 10.98
C PRO A 241 -18.02 16.89 10.09
N ALA A 242 -16.85 17.36 10.51
CA ALA A 242 -15.60 17.17 9.79
C ALA A 242 -15.27 15.67 9.59
N PHE A 243 -15.49 14.83 10.61
CA PHE A 243 -15.30 13.39 10.51
C PHE A 243 -16.13 12.79 9.38
N TRP A 244 -17.41 13.11 9.31
CA TRP A 244 -18.33 12.57 8.30
C TRP A 244 -18.03 13.09 6.90
N LEU A 245 -17.71 14.39 6.77
CA LEU A 245 -17.37 14.98 5.46
C LEU A 245 -16.07 14.40 4.90
N ILE A 246 -15.04 14.25 5.72
CA ILE A 246 -13.77 13.64 5.30
C ILE A 246 -14.00 12.16 4.96
N SER A 247 -14.74 11.42 5.78
CA SER A 247 -15.03 10.00 5.55
C SER A 247 -15.84 9.79 4.27
N ALA A 248 -16.88 10.61 4.04
CA ALA A 248 -17.68 10.54 2.82
C ALA A 248 -16.87 10.91 1.58
N GLY A 249 -16.10 11.99 1.63
CA GLY A 249 -15.23 12.41 0.52
C GLY A 249 -14.19 11.34 0.17
N HIS A 250 -13.53 10.77 1.17
CA HIS A 250 -12.58 9.67 0.96
C HIS A 250 -13.26 8.41 0.44
N GLY A 251 -14.45 8.06 0.96
CA GLY A 251 -15.24 6.92 0.49
C GLY A 251 -15.63 7.05 -0.98
N ILE A 252 -16.08 8.23 -1.44
CA ILE A 252 -16.40 8.49 -2.84
C ILE A 252 -15.15 8.37 -3.72
N ALA A 253 -14.02 8.93 -3.28
CA ALA A 253 -12.75 8.81 -4.00
C ALA A 253 -12.33 7.33 -4.14
N LEU A 254 -12.39 6.55 -3.07
CA LEU A 254 -12.08 5.12 -3.10
C LEU A 254 -13.03 4.32 -3.99
N LEU A 255 -14.33 4.67 -4.00
CA LEU A 255 -15.31 4.05 -4.89
C LEU A 255 -14.94 4.27 -6.36
N SER A 256 -14.60 5.51 -6.73
CA SER A 256 -14.18 5.85 -8.11
C SER A 256 -12.91 5.07 -8.51
N VAL A 257 -11.88 5.07 -7.67
CA VAL A 257 -10.62 4.35 -7.93
C VAL A 257 -10.87 2.83 -8.03
N SER A 258 -11.67 2.27 -7.12
CA SER A 258 -11.98 0.84 -7.11
C SER A 258 -12.76 0.42 -8.36
N SER A 259 -13.68 1.26 -8.84
CA SER A 259 -14.43 1.01 -10.08
C SER A 259 -13.50 0.94 -11.29
N VAL A 260 -12.53 1.84 -11.39
CA VAL A 260 -11.53 1.82 -12.47
C VAL A 260 -10.68 0.55 -12.38
N ILE A 261 -10.16 0.21 -11.20
CA ILE A 261 -9.32 -0.97 -11.00
C ILE A 261 -10.04 -2.27 -11.42
N VAL A 262 -11.31 -2.40 -11.06
CA VAL A 262 -12.07 -3.65 -11.29
C VAL A 262 -12.61 -3.73 -12.72
N HIS A 263 -13.07 -2.62 -13.28
CA HIS A 263 -13.87 -2.65 -14.52
C HIS A 263 -13.12 -2.18 -15.76
N MET A 264 -12.00 -1.47 -15.64
CA MET A 264 -11.31 -0.89 -16.80
C MET A 264 -10.75 -1.96 -17.73
N VAL A 265 -10.01 -2.95 -17.21
CA VAL A 265 -9.45 -4.04 -18.04
C VAL A 265 -10.58 -4.90 -18.65
N PRO A 266 -11.58 -5.39 -17.89
CA PRO A 266 -12.73 -6.08 -18.47
C PRO A 266 -13.46 -5.27 -19.55
N HIS A 267 -13.62 -3.95 -19.38
CA HIS A 267 -14.24 -3.10 -20.38
C HIS A 267 -13.39 -3.01 -21.65
N LEU A 268 -12.09 -2.84 -21.54
CA LEU A 268 -11.18 -2.77 -22.68
C LEU A 268 -11.11 -4.10 -23.44
N THR A 269 -11.15 -5.23 -22.75
CA THR A 269 -11.10 -6.55 -23.39
C THR A 269 -12.45 -6.96 -23.99
N LYS A 270 -13.54 -6.92 -23.21
CA LYS A 270 -14.86 -7.42 -23.63
C LYS A 270 -15.71 -6.38 -24.37
N GLY A 271 -15.56 -5.09 -24.03
CA GLY A 271 -16.32 -4.00 -24.67
C GLY A 271 -15.64 -3.45 -25.91
N VAL A 272 -14.31 -3.29 -25.90
CA VAL A 272 -13.53 -2.71 -26.99
C VAL A 272 -12.90 -3.79 -27.89
N GLY A 273 -12.64 -5.00 -27.33
CA GLY A 273 -12.05 -6.13 -28.07
C GLY A 273 -10.53 -6.14 -28.09
N LEU A 274 -9.86 -5.47 -27.16
CA LEU A 274 -8.41 -5.48 -27.04
C LEU A 274 -7.90 -6.79 -26.41
N GLY A 275 -6.66 -7.20 -26.72
CA GLY A 275 -5.98 -8.26 -26.00
C GLY A 275 -5.73 -7.89 -24.54
N LEU A 276 -5.50 -8.89 -23.68
CA LEU A 276 -5.30 -8.69 -22.24
C LEU A 276 -4.08 -7.81 -21.95
N THR A 277 -2.97 -8.07 -22.66
CA THR A 277 -1.74 -7.27 -22.56
C THR A 277 -1.96 -5.83 -23.05
N GLU A 278 -2.65 -5.61 -24.16
CA GLU A 278 -2.95 -4.28 -24.69
C GLU A 278 -3.82 -3.47 -23.71
N ALA A 279 -4.87 -4.09 -23.17
CA ALA A 279 -5.74 -3.48 -22.17
C ALA A 279 -4.97 -3.10 -20.91
N SER A 280 -4.03 -3.94 -20.48
CA SER A 280 -3.19 -3.67 -19.31
C SER A 280 -2.17 -2.56 -19.53
N LEU A 281 -1.65 -2.40 -20.75
CA LEU A 281 -0.80 -1.26 -21.13
C LEU A 281 -1.56 0.07 -21.01
N ILE A 282 -2.81 0.11 -21.47
CA ILE A 282 -3.67 1.28 -21.30
C ILE A 282 -3.94 1.53 -19.80
N PHE A 283 -4.23 0.47 -19.03
CA PHE A 283 -4.43 0.58 -17.59
C PHE A 283 -3.19 1.13 -16.88
N SER A 284 -1.98 0.80 -17.32
CA SER A 284 -0.74 1.28 -16.68
C SER A 284 -0.55 2.80 -16.80
N LEU A 285 -1.24 3.49 -17.72
CA LEU A 285 -1.26 4.96 -17.78
C LEU A 285 -1.84 5.56 -16.49
N VAL A 286 -2.81 4.88 -15.85
CA VAL A 286 -3.34 5.32 -14.54
C VAL A 286 -2.20 5.42 -13.52
N SER A 287 -1.29 4.45 -13.52
CA SER A 287 -0.15 4.43 -12.60
C SER A 287 0.87 5.52 -12.89
N ILE A 288 1.06 5.91 -14.15
CA ILE A 288 1.88 7.07 -14.52
C ILE A 288 1.29 8.34 -13.91
N PHE A 289 0.00 8.58 -14.07
CA PHE A 289 -0.67 9.74 -13.47
C PHE A 289 -0.67 9.69 -11.94
N GLN A 290 -0.73 8.51 -11.32
CA GLN A 290 -0.54 8.37 -9.87
C GLN A 290 0.87 8.81 -9.44
N LEU A 291 1.92 8.41 -10.16
CA LEU A 291 3.30 8.83 -9.87
C LEU A 291 3.47 10.34 -10.02
N ILE A 292 2.91 10.92 -11.08
CA ILE A 292 2.92 12.38 -11.29
C ILE A 292 2.20 13.08 -10.13
N GLY A 293 1.02 12.60 -9.73
CA GLY A 293 0.25 13.14 -8.60
C GLY A 293 1.02 13.07 -7.29
N LEU A 294 1.71 11.96 -7.00
CA LEU A 294 2.57 11.83 -5.82
C LEU A 294 3.76 12.80 -5.88
N GLY A 295 4.38 12.98 -7.04
CA GLY A 295 5.45 13.96 -7.25
C GLY A 295 4.98 15.39 -6.98
N ILE A 296 3.82 15.79 -7.49
CA ILE A 296 3.20 17.08 -7.24
C ILE A 296 2.89 17.24 -5.73
N CYS A 297 2.31 16.24 -5.11
CA CYS A 297 2.03 16.25 -3.67
C CYS A 297 3.30 16.49 -2.85
N LEU A 298 4.42 15.87 -3.20
CA LEU A 298 5.71 16.08 -2.54
C LEU A 298 6.23 17.51 -2.67
N LEU A 299 5.98 18.17 -3.79
CA LEU A 299 6.37 19.56 -3.99
C LEU A 299 5.53 20.53 -3.13
N TYR A 300 4.21 20.29 -3.02
CA TYR A 300 3.32 21.13 -2.22
C TYR A 300 3.45 20.92 -0.71
N THR A 301 3.88 19.76 -0.26
CA THR A 301 4.08 19.43 1.17
C THR A 301 5.46 19.79 1.69
N SER A 302 6.28 20.47 0.88
CA SER A 302 7.49 21.13 1.38
C SER A 302 7.08 22.23 2.37
N PRO A 303 7.70 22.30 3.58
CA PRO A 303 7.31 23.32 4.56
C PRO A 303 7.40 24.70 3.92
N SER A 304 6.30 25.45 4.02
CA SER A 304 6.21 26.82 3.53
C SER A 304 7.29 27.67 4.19
N PRO A 305 7.87 28.66 3.50
CA PRO A 305 8.75 29.64 4.16
C PRO A 305 8.12 30.32 5.38
N ARG A 306 6.78 30.33 5.49
CA ARG A 306 6.02 30.88 6.63
C ARG A 306 6.05 29.99 7.87
N ASP A 307 6.34 28.69 7.73
CA ASP A 307 6.42 27.73 8.85
C ASP A 307 7.84 27.66 9.44
N ARG A 308 8.75 28.55 9.01
CA ARG A 308 10.14 28.66 9.47
C ARG A 308 10.37 29.84 10.43
N GLY A 309 9.29 30.48 10.91
CA GLY A 309 9.33 31.56 11.89
C GLY A 309 9.23 31.05 13.32
#